data_fa3022170df850462e764bc9337b8ce4
#
_entry.id   fa3022170df850462e764bc9337b8ce4
#
_cell.length_a   1.000
_cell.length_b   1.000
_cell.length_c   1.000
_cell.angle_alpha   90.00
_cell.angle_beta   90.00
_cell.angle_gamma   90.00
#
_symmetry.space_group_name_H-M   'P 1'
#
loop_
_entity.id
_entity.type
_entity.pdbx_description
1 polymer ?
#
loop_
_entity_poly.entity_id
_entity_poly.type
_entity_poly.pdbx_seq_one_letter_code
_entity_poly.pdbx_strand_id
1 'polypeptide(L)'
;EKTQKMLKETGYGEAFGWARKQMEQYPNCEELVLNMAACFEAYAITHEVPEAEKREREICALYQRLLESSEESIRMQAASGLVGYYRRKGQFEEAETYLQYFSIQNPERKRMQAQIYGETGRIKEAYKAYEELLFADYQRISAILHGMYQLARKENDRKQARKLVEKQGELARCFEMGKFYEVVPRLDLAVLEQNQERALDTMEKVLSSVEEIGGFRQAWLYKHMTFQEMQ
;
A
#
# COMPACT_ATOMS: atom_id res chain seq x y z
N GLU A 1 -15.61 7.11 -17.39
CA GLU A 1 -17.09 7.14 -17.23
C GLU A 1 -17.82 6.49 -18.40
N LYS A 2 -17.61 6.96 -19.66
CA LYS A 2 -18.33 6.43 -20.83
C LYS A 2 -18.08 4.94 -21.05
N THR A 3 -16.83 4.48 -20.94
CA THR A 3 -16.48 3.06 -21.08
C THR A 3 -17.19 2.19 -20.05
N GLN A 4 -17.21 2.61 -18.80
CA GLN A 4 -17.88 1.88 -17.71
C GLN A 4 -19.41 1.83 -17.93
N LYS A 5 -20.00 2.92 -18.45
CA LYS A 5 -21.40 2.95 -18.80
C LYS A 5 -21.71 1.97 -19.94
N MET A 6 -20.89 1.99 -21.00
CA MET A 6 -21.05 1.08 -22.13
C MET A 6 -20.89 -0.40 -21.73
N LEU A 7 -19.90 -0.72 -20.87
CA LEU A 7 -19.72 -2.09 -20.34
C LEU A 7 -20.99 -2.62 -19.66
N LYS A 8 -21.73 -1.73 -18.96
CA LYS A 8 -22.98 -2.10 -18.30
C LYS A 8 -24.18 -2.18 -19.25
N GLU A 9 -24.24 -1.30 -20.23
CA GLU A 9 -25.43 -1.14 -21.08
C GLU A 9 -25.37 -1.97 -22.36
N THR A 10 -24.19 -2.10 -22.98
CA THR A 10 -24.04 -2.74 -24.32
C THR A 10 -23.15 -3.97 -24.30
N GLY A 11 -22.47 -4.25 -23.16
CA GLY A 11 -21.59 -5.38 -22.99
C GLY A 11 -20.15 -5.16 -23.47
N TYR A 12 -19.29 -6.14 -23.19
CA TYR A 12 -17.84 -6.05 -23.38
C TYR A 12 -17.43 -5.79 -24.85
N GLY A 13 -18.01 -6.52 -25.79
CA GLY A 13 -17.61 -6.46 -27.21
C GLY A 13 -17.79 -5.08 -27.83
N GLU A 14 -18.96 -4.46 -27.64
CA GLU A 14 -19.26 -3.14 -28.18
C GLU A 14 -18.44 -2.05 -27.49
N ALA A 15 -18.32 -2.13 -26.14
CA ALA A 15 -17.51 -1.21 -25.35
C ALA A 15 -16.04 -1.27 -25.78
N PHE A 16 -15.50 -2.48 -25.99
CA PHE A 16 -14.11 -2.66 -26.44
C PHE A 16 -13.89 -2.14 -27.86
N GLY A 17 -14.83 -2.40 -28.77
CA GLY A 17 -14.79 -1.89 -30.13
C GLY A 17 -14.80 -0.36 -30.18
N TRP A 18 -15.62 0.28 -29.35
CA TRP A 18 -15.62 1.73 -29.22
C TRP A 18 -14.31 2.26 -28.64
N ALA A 19 -13.81 1.67 -27.56
CA ALA A 19 -12.54 2.06 -26.94
C ALA A 19 -11.37 1.96 -27.93
N ARG A 20 -11.32 0.91 -28.73
CA ARG A 20 -10.31 0.72 -29.77
C ARG A 20 -10.32 1.87 -30.78
N LYS A 21 -11.50 2.28 -31.25
CA LYS A 21 -11.63 3.44 -32.15
C LYS A 21 -11.14 4.75 -31.48
N GLN A 22 -11.38 4.92 -30.18
CA GLN A 22 -10.85 6.08 -29.47
C GLN A 22 -9.33 6.05 -29.37
N MET A 23 -8.73 4.90 -29.08
CA MET A 23 -7.26 4.76 -29.04
C MET A 23 -6.62 4.95 -30.42
N GLU A 24 -7.30 4.53 -31.51
CA GLU A 24 -6.87 4.78 -32.88
C GLU A 24 -6.95 6.27 -33.26
N GLN A 25 -7.96 7.00 -32.75
CA GLN A 25 -8.13 8.44 -32.95
C GLN A 25 -7.12 9.27 -32.17
N TYR A 26 -6.72 8.79 -30.97
CA TYR A 26 -5.80 9.46 -30.07
C TYR A 26 -4.61 8.57 -29.70
N PRO A 27 -3.76 8.19 -30.68
CA PRO A 27 -2.73 7.16 -30.47
C PRO A 27 -1.64 7.59 -29.49
N ASN A 28 -1.45 8.89 -29.29
CA ASN A 28 -0.43 9.45 -28.39
C ASN A 28 -0.97 9.79 -27.00
N CYS A 29 -2.26 9.52 -26.74
CA CYS A 29 -2.83 9.75 -25.40
C CYS A 29 -2.62 8.48 -24.55
N GLU A 30 -1.46 8.36 -23.94
CA GLU A 30 -1.06 7.19 -23.16
C GLU A 30 -1.96 6.96 -21.94
N GLU A 31 -2.43 8.03 -21.29
CA GLU A 31 -3.41 7.94 -20.20
C GLU A 31 -4.73 7.32 -20.66
N LEU A 32 -5.18 7.64 -21.88
CA LEU A 32 -6.39 7.02 -22.45
C LEU A 32 -6.18 5.51 -22.62
N VAL A 33 -5.04 5.12 -23.20
CA VAL A 33 -4.69 3.70 -23.40
C VAL A 33 -4.63 2.96 -22.09
N LEU A 34 -3.96 3.54 -21.09
CA LEU A 34 -3.82 2.96 -19.75
C LEU A 34 -5.18 2.77 -19.06
N ASN A 35 -6.01 3.82 -19.06
CA ASN A 35 -7.34 3.77 -18.44
C ASN A 35 -8.26 2.76 -19.13
N MET A 36 -8.17 2.62 -20.45
CA MET A 36 -8.92 1.61 -21.19
C MET A 36 -8.44 0.20 -20.85
N ALA A 37 -7.13 -0.05 -20.87
CA ALA A 37 -6.56 -1.35 -20.52
C ALA A 37 -6.99 -1.76 -19.09
N ALA A 38 -6.83 -0.88 -18.10
CA ALA A 38 -7.22 -1.14 -16.71
C ALA A 38 -8.73 -1.39 -16.54
N CYS A 39 -9.57 -0.62 -17.25
CA CYS A 39 -11.02 -0.78 -17.18
C CYS A 39 -11.47 -2.15 -17.73
N PHE A 40 -10.92 -2.57 -18.88
CA PHE A 40 -11.27 -3.85 -19.50
C PHE A 40 -10.67 -5.04 -18.73
N GLU A 41 -9.48 -4.89 -18.19
CA GLU A 41 -8.90 -5.90 -17.30
C GLU A 41 -9.76 -6.12 -16.05
N ALA A 42 -10.13 -5.03 -15.35
CA ALA A 42 -10.96 -5.11 -14.16
C ALA A 42 -12.33 -5.77 -14.45
N TYR A 43 -12.92 -5.48 -15.60
CA TYR A 43 -14.16 -6.13 -16.02
C TYR A 43 -13.96 -7.61 -16.30
N ALA A 44 -12.91 -7.98 -17.03
CA ALA A 44 -12.62 -9.36 -17.40
C ALA A 44 -12.26 -10.27 -16.20
N ILE A 45 -11.75 -9.69 -15.10
CA ILE A 45 -11.49 -10.42 -13.85
C ILE A 45 -12.80 -10.81 -13.14
N THR A 46 -13.85 -9.99 -13.29
CA THR A 46 -15.09 -10.11 -12.52
C THR A 46 -16.28 -10.64 -13.30
N HIS A 47 -16.15 -10.72 -14.63
CA HIS A 47 -17.23 -11.13 -15.52
C HIS A 47 -16.70 -12.09 -16.60
N GLU A 48 -17.57 -12.98 -17.06
CA GLU A 48 -17.28 -13.77 -18.25
C GLU A 48 -17.27 -12.87 -19.49
N VAL A 49 -16.21 -12.95 -20.28
CA VAL A 49 -16.07 -12.19 -21.54
C VAL A 49 -15.89 -13.10 -22.72
N PRO A 50 -16.50 -12.78 -23.86
CA PRO A 50 -16.30 -13.54 -25.10
C PRO A 50 -14.83 -13.50 -25.54
N GLU A 51 -14.30 -14.62 -26.00
CA GLU A 51 -12.90 -14.76 -26.46
C GLU A 51 -11.87 -14.30 -25.39
N ALA A 52 -12.08 -14.68 -24.12
CA ALA A 52 -11.33 -14.17 -22.96
C ALA A 52 -9.80 -14.16 -23.18
N GLU A 53 -9.21 -15.26 -23.65
CA GLU A 53 -7.77 -15.34 -23.89
C GLU A 53 -7.26 -14.35 -24.95
N LYS A 54 -8.07 -14.09 -25.98
CA LYS A 54 -7.72 -13.11 -27.01
C LYS A 54 -7.76 -11.70 -26.44
N ARG A 55 -8.80 -11.39 -25.65
CA ARG A 55 -8.97 -10.09 -25.00
C ARG A 55 -7.87 -9.82 -23.96
N GLU A 56 -7.51 -10.81 -23.19
CA GLU A 56 -6.39 -10.70 -22.25
C GLU A 56 -5.06 -10.41 -22.97
N ARG A 57 -4.78 -11.08 -24.10
CA ARG A 57 -3.60 -10.79 -24.92
C ARG A 57 -3.61 -9.38 -25.50
N GLU A 58 -4.77 -8.89 -25.94
CA GLU A 58 -4.92 -7.51 -26.45
C GLU A 58 -4.64 -6.50 -25.32
N ILE A 59 -5.17 -6.72 -24.12
CA ILE A 59 -4.91 -5.86 -22.94
C ILE A 59 -3.42 -5.91 -22.56
N CYS A 60 -2.83 -7.10 -22.53
CA CYS A 60 -1.40 -7.28 -22.26
C CYS A 60 -0.54 -6.48 -23.25
N ALA A 61 -0.87 -6.52 -24.55
CA ALA A 61 -0.16 -5.76 -25.56
C ALA A 61 -0.28 -4.22 -25.36
N LEU A 62 -1.44 -3.74 -24.88
CA LEU A 62 -1.59 -2.33 -24.52
C LEU A 62 -0.65 -1.93 -23.37
N TYR A 63 -0.58 -2.74 -22.31
CA TYR A 63 0.36 -2.48 -21.21
C TYR A 63 1.82 -2.56 -21.67
N GLN A 64 2.19 -3.54 -22.49
CA GLN A 64 3.57 -3.65 -23.01
C GLN A 64 3.98 -2.41 -23.79
N ARG A 65 3.09 -1.88 -24.63
CA ARG A 65 3.33 -0.62 -25.35
C ARG A 65 3.58 0.56 -24.39
N LEU A 66 2.86 0.62 -23.27
CA LEU A 66 2.98 1.71 -22.31
C LEU A 66 4.26 1.65 -21.45
N LEU A 67 5.01 0.56 -21.49
CA LEU A 67 6.33 0.48 -20.84
C LEU A 67 7.37 1.40 -21.51
N GLU A 68 7.14 1.81 -22.75
CA GLU A 68 7.99 2.75 -23.49
C GLU A 68 7.62 4.24 -23.23
N SER A 69 6.62 4.50 -22.38
CA SER A 69 6.21 5.86 -22.03
C SER A 69 7.36 6.67 -21.44
N SER A 70 7.42 7.96 -21.74
CA SER A 70 8.34 8.89 -21.07
C SER A 70 7.94 9.13 -19.60
N GLU A 71 6.67 8.94 -19.26
CA GLU A 71 6.12 9.15 -17.92
C GLU A 71 6.30 7.92 -17.02
N GLU A 72 7.03 8.08 -15.92
CA GLU A 72 7.30 7.03 -14.95
C GLU A 72 6.00 6.45 -14.35
N SER A 73 5.04 7.29 -14.05
CA SER A 73 3.74 6.89 -13.49
C SER A 73 2.97 5.95 -14.43
N ILE A 74 3.01 6.19 -15.74
CA ILE A 74 2.38 5.35 -16.76
C ILE A 74 3.11 4.02 -16.87
N ARG A 75 4.46 4.05 -16.95
CA ARG A 75 5.26 2.81 -16.97
C ARG A 75 4.99 1.92 -15.76
N MET A 76 4.95 2.51 -14.56
CA MET A 76 4.68 1.75 -13.32
C MET A 76 3.29 1.13 -13.31
N GLN A 77 2.26 1.86 -13.75
CA GLN A 77 0.90 1.34 -13.79
C GLN A 77 0.75 0.22 -14.85
N ALA A 78 1.38 0.39 -16.01
CA ALA A 78 1.44 -0.65 -17.04
C ALA A 78 2.16 -1.91 -16.53
N ALA A 79 3.30 -1.74 -15.88
CA ALA A 79 4.05 -2.84 -15.27
C ALA A 79 3.21 -3.56 -14.18
N SER A 80 2.45 -2.81 -13.37
CA SER A 80 1.53 -3.39 -12.39
C SER A 80 0.47 -4.28 -13.04
N GLY A 81 -0.13 -3.84 -14.15
CA GLY A 81 -1.07 -4.63 -14.94
C GLY A 81 -0.42 -5.92 -15.47
N LEU A 82 0.81 -5.83 -15.99
CA LEU A 82 1.55 -7.00 -16.49
C LEU A 82 1.92 -7.98 -15.37
N VAL A 83 2.36 -7.50 -14.21
CA VAL A 83 2.57 -8.36 -13.03
C VAL A 83 1.29 -9.12 -12.70
N GLY A 84 0.15 -8.43 -12.64
CA GLY A 84 -1.15 -9.04 -12.38
C GLY A 84 -1.53 -10.08 -13.45
N TYR A 85 -1.34 -9.76 -14.71
CA TYR A 85 -1.61 -10.67 -15.84
C TYR A 85 -0.80 -11.96 -15.74
N TYR A 86 0.54 -11.86 -15.63
CA TYR A 86 1.41 -13.02 -15.60
C TYR A 86 1.24 -13.87 -14.35
N ARG A 87 0.95 -13.26 -13.19
CA ARG A 87 0.59 -13.99 -11.97
C ARG A 87 -0.67 -14.83 -12.15
N ARG A 88 -1.73 -14.30 -12.75
CA ARG A 88 -2.97 -15.06 -13.03
C ARG A 88 -2.74 -16.22 -13.98
N LYS A 89 -1.71 -16.15 -14.82
CA LYS A 89 -1.30 -17.25 -15.73
C LYS A 89 -0.34 -18.24 -15.06
N GLY A 90 0.06 -18.02 -13.82
CA GLY A 90 1.07 -18.85 -13.14
C GLY A 90 2.49 -18.65 -13.67
N GLN A 91 2.73 -17.61 -14.46
CA GLN A 91 4.02 -17.28 -15.06
C GLN A 91 4.75 -16.29 -14.14
N PHE A 92 5.25 -16.81 -13.01
CA PHE A 92 5.77 -15.98 -11.94
C PHE A 92 7.14 -15.37 -12.26
N GLU A 93 7.97 -16.05 -13.01
CA GLU A 93 9.27 -15.52 -13.46
C GLU A 93 9.08 -14.32 -14.37
N GLU A 94 8.16 -14.39 -15.29
CA GLU A 94 7.77 -13.27 -16.15
C GLU A 94 7.19 -12.12 -15.32
N ALA A 95 6.33 -12.41 -14.34
CA ALA A 95 5.79 -11.40 -13.45
C ALA A 95 6.90 -10.65 -12.69
N GLU A 96 7.91 -11.36 -12.17
CA GLU A 96 9.04 -10.75 -11.46
C GLU A 96 9.85 -9.80 -12.36
N THR A 97 9.97 -10.04 -13.67
CA THR A 97 10.72 -9.16 -14.58
C THR A 97 10.14 -7.73 -14.63
N TYR A 98 8.83 -7.59 -14.48
CA TYR A 98 8.16 -6.28 -14.53
C TYR A 98 8.31 -5.50 -13.22
N LEU A 99 8.78 -6.10 -12.12
CA LEU A 99 9.08 -5.38 -10.89
C LEU A 99 10.25 -4.38 -11.05
N GLN A 100 11.10 -4.54 -12.09
CA GLN A 100 12.19 -3.60 -12.38
C GLN A 100 11.70 -2.17 -12.72
N TYR A 101 10.46 -2.02 -13.16
CA TYR A 101 9.85 -0.72 -13.45
C TYR A 101 9.48 0.08 -12.19
N PHE A 102 9.61 -0.52 -11.02
CA PHE A 102 9.38 0.13 -9.73
C PHE A 102 10.70 0.37 -9.02
N SER A 103 10.84 1.52 -8.38
CA SER A 103 11.95 1.75 -7.45
C SER A 103 12.00 0.64 -6.39
N ILE A 104 13.21 0.28 -5.95
CA ILE A 104 13.42 -0.70 -4.88
C ILE A 104 12.72 -0.29 -3.59
N GLN A 105 12.59 1.02 -3.36
CA GLN A 105 11.95 1.58 -2.18
C GLN A 105 10.42 1.70 -2.31
N ASN A 106 9.86 1.40 -3.50
CA ASN A 106 8.43 1.50 -3.71
C ASN A 106 7.69 0.39 -2.93
N PRO A 107 6.77 0.73 -2.01
CA PRO A 107 6.01 -0.26 -1.24
C PRO A 107 5.21 -1.23 -2.11
N GLU A 108 4.70 -0.73 -3.26
CA GLU A 108 3.92 -1.53 -4.19
C GLU A 108 4.75 -2.64 -4.85
N ARG A 109 6.02 -2.36 -5.18
CA ARG A 109 6.97 -3.38 -5.64
C ARG A 109 7.11 -4.50 -4.61
N LYS A 110 7.36 -4.14 -3.35
CA LYS A 110 7.53 -5.11 -2.27
C LYS A 110 6.24 -5.92 -2.03
N ARG A 111 5.08 -5.28 -2.11
CA ARG A 111 3.78 -5.94 -1.98
C ARG A 111 3.56 -6.98 -3.09
N MET A 112 3.81 -6.62 -4.34
CA MET A 112 3.70 -7.55 -5.48
C MET A 112 4.71 -8.69 -5.37
N GLN A 113 5.94 -8.42 -4.97
CA GLN A 113 6.97 -9.43 -4.73
C GLN A 113 6.55 -10.41 -3.62
N ALA A 114 6.00 -9.92 -2.52
CA ALA A 114 5.48 -10.77 -1.44
C ALA A 114 4.35 -11.69 -1.92
N GLN A 115 3.46 -11.19 -2.80
CA GLN A 115 2.41 -12.00 -3.40
C GLN A 115 3.00 -13.12 -4.27
N ILE A 116 3.98 -12.82 -5.13
CA ILE A 116 4.67 -13.82 -5.96
C ILE A 116 5.36 -14.86 -5.08
N TYR A 117 6.04 -14.45 -4.01
CA TYR A 117 6.65 -15.37 -3.05
C TYR A 117 5.62 -16.33 -2.43
N GLY A 118 4.46 -15.81 -2.02
CA GLY A 118 3.38 -16.65 -1.49
C GLY A 118 2.87 -17.67 -2.50
N GLU A 119 2.65 -17.26 -3.75
CA GLU A 119 2.14 -18.10 -4.84
C GLU A 119 3.18 -19.15 -5.32
N THR A 120 4.48 -18.86 -5.16
CA THR A 120 5.58 -19.79 -5.51
C THR A 120 6.06 -20.67 -4.34
N GLY A 121 5.35 -20.64 -3.19
CA GLY A 121 5.69 -21.43 -2.02
C GLY A 121 6.87 -20.91 -1.19
N ARG A 122 7.41 -19.73 -1.51
CA ARG A 122 8.44 -19.02 -0.73
C ARG A 122 7.80 -18.30 0.47
N ILE A 123 7.17 -19.08 1.35
CA ILE A 123 6.28 -18.56 2.40
C ILE A 123 7.03 -17.67 3.41
N LYS A 124 8.25 -18.03 3.79
CA LYS A 124 9.04 -17.24 4.75
C LYS A 124 9.42 -15.87 4.18
N GLU A 125 9.81 -15.82 2.91
CA GLU A 125 10.13 -14.57 2.20
C GLU A 125 8.89 -13.70 2.01
N ALA A 126 7.74 -14.32 1.75
CA ALA A 126 6.46 -13.61 1.67
C ALA A 126 6.11 -12.94 3.02
N TYR A 127 6.17 -13.70 4.12
CA TYR A 127 5.93 -13.13 5.46
C TYR A 127 6.90 -11.99 5.77
N LYS A 128 8.21 -12.21 5.55
CA LYS A 128 9.23 -11.18 5.79
C LYS A 128 8.90 -9.89 5.03
N ALA A 129 8.55 -9.98 3.75
CA ALA A 129 8.23 -8.81 2.95
C ALA A 129 6.95 -8.09 3.43
N TYR A 130 5.90 -8.83 3.85
CA TYR A 130 4.70 -8.25 4.42
C TYR A 130 4.95 -7.61 5.79
N GLU A 131 5.73 -8.24 6.66
CA GLU A 131 6.10 -7.71 7.98
C GLU A 131 6.90 -6.40 7.84
N GLU A 132 7.84 -6.34 6.90
CA GLU A 132 8.60 -5.12 6.60
C GLU A 132 7.69 -3.99 6.08
N LEU A 133 6.68 -4.29 5.25
CA LEU A 133 5.68 -3.32 4.82
C LEU A 133 4.83 -2.84 6.00
N LEU A 134 4.36 -3.77 6.81
CA LEU A 134 3.54 -3.48 7.98
C LEU A 134 4.27 -2.56 8.96
N PHE A 135 5.54 -2.82 9.23
CA PHE A 135 6.37 -1.98 10.09
C PHE A 135 6.58 -0.57 9.51
N ALA A 136 6.87 -0.48 8.20
CA ALA A 136 7.02 0.80 7.52
C ALA A 136 5.72 1.62 7.53
N ASP A 137 4.56 0.96 7.36
CA ASP A 137 3.25 1.61 7.42
C ASP A 137 2.91 2.07 8.84
N TYR A 138 3.25 1.28 9.87
CA TYR A 138 3.15 1.74 11.26
C TYR A 138 3.93 3.05 11.48
N GLN A 139 5.19 3.09 11.04
CA GLN A 139 6.03 4.29 11.20
C GLN A 139 5.42 5.50 10.49
N ARG A 140 4.92 5.29 9.26
CA ARG A 140 4.28 6.34 8.46
C ARG A 140 3.01 6.87 9.11
N ILE A 141 2.11 5.98 9.54
CA ILE A 141 0.85 6.37 10.18
C ILE A 141 1.12 7.05 11.53
N SER A 142 2.07 6.53 12.31
CA SER A 142 2.49 7.14 13.57
C SER A 142 3.00 8.58 13.38
N ALA A 143 3.84 8.80 12.37
CA ALA A 143 4.33 10.13 12.02
C ALA A 143 3.22 11.10 11.61
N ILE A 144 2.23 10.62 10.82
CA ILE A 144 1.07 11.42 10.42
C ILE A 144 0.22 11.80 11.64
N LEU A 145 -0.11 10.85 12.52
CA LEU A 145 -0.88 11.12 13.74
C LEU A 145 -0.14 12.10 14.65
N HIS A 146 1.19 11.96 14.77
CA HIS A 146 2.01 12.90 15.53
C HIS A 146 1.98 14.31 14.89
N GLY A 147 2.10 14.43 13.58
CA GLY A 147 1.97 15.69 12.86
C GLY A 147 0.62 16.37 13.12
N MET A 148 -0.48 15.61 13.04
CA MET A 148 -1.83 16.11 13.36
C MET A 148 -1.95 16.57 14.82
N TYR A 149 -1.33 15.83 15.76
CA TYR A 149 -1.27 16.22 17.17
C TYR A 149 -0.53 17.55 17.36
N GLN A 150 0.59 17.76 16.65
CA GLN A 150 1.31 19.04 16.73
C GLN A 150 0.49 20.22 16.18
N LEU A 151 -0.36 19.99 15.17
CA LEU A 151 -1.29 21.01 14.67
C LEU A 151 -2.38 21.32 15.71
N ALA A 152 -3.04 20.30 16.26
CA ALA A 152 -4.06 20.48 17.31
C ALA A 152 -3.49 21.21 18.53
N ARG A 153 -2.23 20.93 18.89
CA ARG A 153 -1.50 21.64 19.94
C ARG A 153 -1.29 23.11 19.63
N LYS A 154 -0.90 23.45 18.38
CA LYS A 154 -0.75 24.86 17.95
C LYS A 154 -2.07 25.63 17.94
N GLU A 155 -3.16 24.97 17.59
CA GLU A 155 -4.52 25.53 17.58
C GLU A 155 -5.15 25.57 18.99
N ASN A 156 -4.46 25.02 20.00
CA ASN A 156 -4.97 24.84 21.37
C ASN A 156 -6.27 24.01 21.44
N ASP A 157 -6.49 23.12 20.44
CA ASP A 157 -7.60 22.17 20.44
C ASP A 157 -7.27 20.95 21.29
N ARG A 158 -7.48 21.07 22.60
CA ARG A 158 -7.24 20.00 23.57
C ARG A 158 -8.10 18.76 23.33
N LYS A 159 -9.31 18.93 22.78
CA LYS A 159 -10.22 17.81 22.49
C LYS A 159 -9.67 16.95 21.35
N GLN A 160 -9.20 17.58 20.28
CA GLN A 160 -8.58 16.87 19.16
C GLN A 160 -7.24 16.26 19.57
N ALA A 161 -6.41 16.98 20.33
CA ALA A 161 -5.15 16.47 20.86
C ALA A 161 -5.33 15.17 21.66
N ARG A 162 -6.34 15.11 22.54
CA ARG A 162 -6.67 13.88 23.31
C ARG A 162 -7.00 12.72 22.40
N LYS A 163 -7.90 12.92 21.40
CA LYS A 163 -8.29 11.88 20.46
C LYS A 163 -7.10 11.33 19.65
N LEU A 164 -6.20 12.22 19.24
CA LEU A 164 -5.02 11.83 18.47
C LEU A 164 -4.04 11.02 19.31
N VAL A 165 -3.83 11.39 20.59
CA VAL A 165 -3.00 10.62 21.53
C VAL A 165 -3.61 9.25 21.81
N GLU A 166 -4.94 9.15 21.95
CA GLU A 166 -5.63 7.86 22.08
C GLU A 166 -5.38 6.98 20.86
N LYS A 167 -5.51 7.55 19.65
CA LYS A 167 -5.25 6.83 18.39
C LYS A 167 -3.80 6.39 18.23
N GLN A 168 -2.83 7.18 18.67
CA GLN A 168 -1.42 6.78 18.70
C GLN A 168 -1.21 5.56 19.61
N GLY A 169 -1.81 5.56 20.81
CA GLY A 169 -1.73 4.42 21.72
C GLY A 169 -2.43 3.16 21.19
N GLU A 170 -3.61 3.31 20.55
CA GLU A 170 -4.31 2.21 19.89
C GLU A 170 -3.48 1.63 18.73
N LEU A 171 -2.87 2.49 17.93
CA LEU A 171 -2.00 2.10 16.83
C LEU A 171 -0.80 1.28 17.35
N ALA A 172 -0.09 1.79 18.36
CA ALA A 172 1.05 1.10 18.96
C ALA A 172 0.66 -0.30 19.47
N ARG A 173 -0.52 -0.41 20.09
CA ARG A 173 -1.05 -1.70 20.58
C ARG A 173 -1.41 -2.65 19.44
N CYS A 174 -2.11 -2.15 18.41
CA CYS A 174 -2.51 -2.95 17.24
C CYS A 174 -1.29 -3.53 16.52
N PHE A 175 -0.18 -2.80 16.47
CA PHE A 175 1.06 -3.20 15.82
C PHE A 175 2.09 -3.83 16.78
N GLU A 176 1.67 -4.22 17.98
CA GLU A 176 2.52 -4.91 18.98
C GLU A 176 3.86 -4.19 19.25
N MET A 177 3.85 -2.85 19.24
CA MET A 177 5.07 -2.04 19.41
C MET A 177 5.62 -2.01 20.85
N GLY A 178 4.83 -2.50 21.81
CA GLY A 178 5.19 -2.51 23.23
C GLY A 178 4.67 -1.29 24.00
N LYS A 179 4.74 -1.39 25.32
CA LYS A 179 4.11 -0.45 26.26
C LYS A 179 4.69 0.97 26.16
N PHE A 180 5.98 1.08 25.91
CA PHE A 180 6.65 2.36 25.76
C PHE A 180 5.96 3.24 24.71
N TYR A 181 5.76 2.72 23.50
CA TYR A 181 5.15 3.46 22.39
C TYR A 181 3.65 3.74 22.60
N GLU A 182 2.98 2.96 23.44
CA GLU A 182 1.59 3.19 23.83
C GLU A 182 1.45 4.37 24.82
N VAL A 183 2.43 4.56 25.71
CA VAL A 183 2.33 5.48 26.84
C VAL A 183 2.97 6.84 26.56
N VAL A 184 4.09 6.90 25.84
CA VAL A 184 4.83 8.14 25.56
C VAL A 184 3.95 9.28 25.01
N PRO A 185 3.04 9.08 24.07
CA PRO A 185 2.18 10.18 23.59
C PRO A 185 1.28 10.80 24.67
N ARG A 186 0.96 10.02 25.73
CA ARG A 186 0.13 10.49 26.86
C ARG A 186 0.87 11.44 27.78
N LEU A 187 2.22 11.30 27.88
CA LEU A 187 3.04 12.21 28.68
C LEU A 187 3.00 13.61 28.09
N ASP A 188 3.20 13.74 26.80
CA ASP A 188 3.13 15.02 26.07
C ASP A 188 1.76 15.71 26.26
N LEU A 189 0.69 14.91 26.23
CA LEU A 189 -0.67 15.42 26.46
C LEU A 189 -0.87 15.89 27.89
N ALA A 190 -0.38 15.16 28.90
CA ALA A 190 -0.52 15.54 30.31
C ALA A 190 0.22 16.86 30.61
N VAL A 191 1.39 17.06 29.98
CA VAL A 191 2.14 18.33 30.05
C VAL A 191 1.37 19.46 29.39
N LEU A 192 0.79 19.22 28.20
CA LEU A 192 -0.04 20.21 27.49
C LEU A 192 -1.26 20.63 28.30
N GLU A 193 -1.86 19.69 29.04
CA GLU A 193 -3.01 19.93 29.91
C GLU A 193 -2.65 20.58 31.26
N GLN A 194 -1.35 20.73 31.55
CA GLN A 194 -0.81 21.23 32.83
C GLN A 194 -1.30 20.39 34.02
N ASN A 195 -1.54 19.10 33.78
CA ASN A 195 -1.95 18.17 34.83
C ASN A 195 -0.72 17.47 35.42
N GLN A 196 -0.18 18.04 36.51
CA GLN A 196 1.06 17.59 37.14
C GLN A 196 0.96 16.13 37.65
N GLU A 197 -0.13 15.78 38.31
CA GLU A 197 -0.34 14.43 38.85
C GLU A 197 -0.34 13.38 37.72
N ARG A 198 -1.10 13.65 36.66
CA ARG A 198 -1.16 12.78 35.48
C ARG A 198 0.18 12.71 34.73
N ALA A 199 0.93 13.83 34.71
CA ALA A 199 2.24 13.83 34.06
C ALA A 199 3.24 12.97 34.85
N LEU A 200 3.24 13.04 36.19
CA LEU A 200 4.10 12.20 37.03
C LEU A 200 3.75 10.72 36.93
N ASP A 201 2.46 10.34 37.03
CA ASP A 201 1.99 8.96 36.86
C ASP A 201 2.36 8.40 35.49
N THR A 202 2.19 9.22 34.44
CA THR A 202 2.54 8.80 33.08
C THR A 202 4.05 8.67 32.87
N MET A 203 4.84 9.56 33.49
CA MET A 203 6.30 9.49 33.44
C MET A 203 6.84 8.24 34.15
N GLU A 204 6.28 7.82 35.27
CA GLU A 204 6.63 6.56 35.94
C GLU A 204 6.34 5.35 35.02
N LYS A 205 5.20 5.35 34.33
CA LYS A 205 4.84 4.30 33.33
C LYS A 205 5.79 4.30 32.14
N VAL A 206 6.21 5.46 31.64
CA VAL A 206 7.22 5.56 30.59
C VAL A 206 8.54 4.98 31.06
N LEU A 207 9.02 5.40 32.24
CA LEU A 207 10.29 4.92 32.80
C LEU A 207 10.29 3.41 33.03
N SER A 208 9.20 2.84 33.56
CA SER A 208 9.09 1.40 33.78
C SER A 208 9.02 0.59 32.48
N SER A 209 8.71 1.22 31.34
CA SER A 209 8.61 0.58 30.02
C SER A 209 9.82 0.85 29.11
N VAL A 210 10.84 1.58 29.59
CA VAL A 210 12.04 1.92 28.78
C VAL A 210 12.79 0.66 28.33
N GLU A 211 12.87 -0.37 29.16
CA GLU A 211 13.51 -1.63 28.80
C GLU A 211 12.78 -2.40 27.69
N GLU A 212 11.50 -2.07 27.46
CA GLU A 212 10.66 -2.66 26.42
C GLU A 212 10.76 -1.95 25.06
N ILE A 213 11.58 -0.88 24.92
CA ILE A 213 11.68 -0.07 23.68
C ILE A 213 11.99 -0.95 22.44
N GLY A 214 12.73 -2.02 22.58
CA GLY A 214 13.03 -2.98 21.52
C GLY A 214 12.12 -4.21 21.46
N GLY A 215 11.13 -4.30 22.36
CA GLY A 215 10.31 -5.52 22.54
C GLY A 215 9.52 -5.92 21.29
N PHE A 216 9.13 -4.97 20.45
CA PHE A 216 8.46 -5.25 19.18
C PHE A 216 9.27 -6.16 18.23
N ARG A 217 10.60 -6.20 18.37
CA ARG A 217 11.47 -7.10 17.59
C ARG A 217 11.20 -8.58 17.85
N GLN A 218 10.59 -8.90 18.99
CA GLN A 218 10.20 -10.26 19.39
C GLN A 218 8.69 -10.47 19.28
N ALA A 219 7.95 -9.47 18.82
CA ALA A 219 6.52 -9.54 18.66
C ALA A 219 6.14 -10.55 17.55
N TRP A 220 4.99 -11.18 17.72
CA TRP A 220 4.49 -12.16 16.77
C TRP A 220 4.31 -11.60 15.36
N LEU A 221 3.91 -10.34 15.24
CA LEU A 221 3.72 -9.63 13.97
C LEU A 221 5.00 -9.45 13.15
N TYR A 222 6.20 -9.61 13.75
CA TYR A 222 7.49 -9.37 13.08
C TYR A 222 8.43 -10.56 13.16
N LYS A 223 7.86 -11.77 13.26
CA LYS A 223 8.61 -13.01 13.50
C LYS A 223 9.63 -13.35 12.40
N HIS A 224 9.36 -12.98 11.17
CA HIS A 224 10.21 -13.30 10.02
C HIS A 224 11.08 -12.12 9.59
N MET A 225 10.79 -10.92 10.10
CA MET A 225 11.53 -9.71 9.80
C MET A 225 12.87 -9.72 10.54
N THR A 226 13.94 -9.29 9.86
CA THR A 226 15.25 -9.09 10.48
C THR A 226 15.45 -7.62 10.72
N PHE A 227 15.50 -7.20 11.99
CA PHE A 227 15.84 -5.84 12.34
C PHE A 227 17.37 -5.69 12.28
N GLN A 228 17.86 -4.73 11.49
CA GLN A 228 19.26 -4.35 11.56
C GLN A 228 19.53 -3.75 12.93
N GLU A 229 20.57 -4.26 13.62
CA GLU A 229 21.05 -3.62 14.84
C GLU A 229 21.52 -2.20 14.47
N MET A 230 20.91 -1.20 15.07
CA MET A 230 21.44 0.15 15.01
C MET A 230 22.76 0.13 15.83
N GLN A 231 23.87 0.17 15.10
CA GLN A 231 25.18 0.39 15.70
C GLN A 231 25.32 1.83 16.18
#